data_f1ede26c5d8a199f059f4ed4a83bf4fe
#
_entry.id   f1ede26c5d8a199f059f4ed4a83bf4fe
#
_cell.length_a   1.000
_cell.length_b   1.000
_cell.length_c   1.000
_cell.angle_alpha   90.00
_cell.angle_beta   90.00
_cell.angle_gamma   90.00
#
_symmetry.space_group_name_H-M   'P 1'
#
loop_
_entity.id
_entity.type
_entity.pdbx_description
1 polymer ?
#
loop_
_entity_poly.entity_id
_entity_poly.type
_entity_poly.pdbx_seq_one_letter_code
_entity_poly.pdbx_strand_id
1 'polypeptide(L)'
;MKWISVKDRLPENEVDVIICAQMRYYKGGTIPVVSTAFHTDGKMNTEESGYNWDLGNVDMEYDEEVDAYIVPEGWWESVRYGEEFSAVDDFVTHWMPLPQPPKGE
;
A
#
# COMPACT_ATOMS: atom_id res chain seq x y z
N MET A 1 20.32 -4.92 3.81
CA MET A 1 18.95 -4.49 4.13
C MET A 1 18.19 -5.66 4.72
N LYS A 2 17.37 -5.39 5.70
CA LYS A 2 16.60 -6.43 6.37
C LYS A 2 15.12 -6.24 6.15
N TRP A 3 14.44 -7.36 6.01
CA TRP A 3 12.98 -7.36 6.00
C TRP A 3 12.45 -7.01 7.39
N ILE A 4 11.40 -6.21 7.42
CA ILE A 4 10.69 -5.82 8.65
C ILE A 4 9.34 -6.54 8.65
N SER A 5 9.04 -7.27 9.73
CA SER A 5 7.74 -7.92 9.85
C SER A 5 6.65 -6.87 10.04
N VAL A 6 5.52 -7.04 9.36
CA VAL A 6 4.37 -6.15 9.55
C VAL A 6 3.81 -6.24 10.97
N LYS A 7 4.13 -7.31 11.70
CA LYS A 7 3.74 -7.46 13.10
C LYS A 7 4.58 -6.59 14.03
N ASP A 8 5.79 -6.22 13.59
CA ASP A 8 6.67 -5.37 14.39
C ASP A 8 6.38 -3.89 14.18
N ARG A 9 6.24 -3.49 12.93
CA ARG A 9 5.84 -2.12 12.59
C ARG A 9 5.40 -2.04 11.14
N LEU A 10 4.68 -0.98 10.82
CA LEU A 10 4.22 -0.66 9.49
C LEU A 10 4.96 0.57 8.97
N PRO A 11 5.09 0.72 7.64
CA PRO A 11 5.71 1.92 7.09
C PRO A 11 4.79 3.13 7.25
N GLU A 12 5.34 4.31 7.04
CA GLU A 12 4.54 5.53 7.04
C GLU A 12 3.55 5.53 5.87
N ASN A 13 2.43 6.23 6.05
CA ASN A 13 1.39 6.33 5.03
C ASN A 13 1.95 6.83 3.70
N GLU A 14 1.55 6.18 2.62
CA GLU A 14 1.83 6.58 1.25
C GLU A 14 3.31 6.64 0.87
N VAL A 15 4.18 6.00 1.64
CA VAL A 15 5.59 5.86 1.29
C VAL A 15 5.78 4.54 0.56
N ASP A 16 6.27 4.59 -0.67
CA ASP A 16 6.54 3.36 -1.43
C ASP A 16 7.63 2.54 -0.77
N VAL A 17 7.36 1.26 -0.61
CA VAL A 17 8.30 0.30 -0.01
C VAL A 17 8.29 -0.99 -0.83
N ILE A 18 9.26 -1.86 -0.57
CA ILE A 18 9.25 -3.21 -1.12
C ILE A 18 8.46 -4.07 -0.15
N ILE A 19 7.57 -4.90 -0.68
CA ILE A 19 6.78 -5.82 0.15
C ILE A 19 7.04 -7.25 -0.25
N CYS A 20 6.87 -8.16 0.70
CA CYS A 20 6.79 -9.59 0.46
C CYS A 20 5.39 -10.03 0.87
N ALA A 21 4.67 -10.62 -0.07
CA ALA A 21 3.30 -11.08 0.14
C ALA A 21 3.18 -12.56 -0.20
N GLN A 22 2.22 -13.23 0.40
CA GLN A 22 1.93 -14.63 0.11
C GLN A 22 0.76 -14.71 -0.86
N MET A 23 1.06 -15.01 -2.11
CA MET A 23 0.04 -15.15 -3.14
C MET A 23 -0.50 -16.57 -3.14
N ARG A 24 -1.82 -16.70 -3.23
CA ARG A 24 -2.45 -18.02 -3.33
C ARG A 24 -2.12 -18.65 -4.68
N TYR A 25 -1.65 -19.89 -4.61
CA TYR A 25 -1.33 -20.65 -5.80
C TYR A 25 -2.53 -21.51 -6.19
N TYR A 26 -2.83 -21.55 -7.48
CA TYR A 26 -4.06 -22.22 -7.94
C TYR A 26 -4.07 -23.74 -7.68
N LYS A 27 -2.91 -24.36 -7.52
CA LYS A 27 -2.79 -25.78 -7.18
C LYS A 27 -2.82 -26.05 -5.67
N GLY A 28 -3.02 -25.01 -4.87
CA GLY A 28 -3.00 -25.09 -3.43
C GLY A 28 -1.73 -24.53 -2.82
N GLY A 29 -1.81 -24.08 -1.57
CA GLY A 29 -0.71 -23.44 -0.90
C GLY A 29 -0.50 -22.00 -1.34
N THR A 30 0.63 -21.42 -0.93
CA THR A 30 0.99 -20.05 -1.26
C THR A 30 2.43 -19.99 -1.77
N ILE A 31 2.72 -18.95 -2.55
CA ILE A 31 4.09 -18.65 -2.97
C ILE A 31 4.42 -17.21 -2.58
N PRO A 32 5.68 -16.92 -2.21
CA PRO A 32 6.07 -15.56 -1.89
C PRO A 32 6.23 -14.73 -3.17
N VAL A 33 5.74 -13.49 -3.13
CA VAL A 33 5.86 -12.54 -4.22
C VAL A 33 6.47 -11.26 -3.66
N VAL A 34 7.45 -10.71 -4.35
CA VAL A 34 8.10 -9.45 -3.98
C VAL A 34 7.70 -8.39 -4.98
N SER A 35 7.19 -7.28 -4.49
CA SER A 35 6.77 -6.17 -5.34
C SER A 35 6.89 -4.86 -4.57
N THR A 36 6.47 -3.75 -5.17
CA THR A 36 6.44 -2.46 -4.49
C THR A 36 5.01 -2.06 -4.18
N ALA A 37 4.81 -1.40 -3.05
CA ALA A 37 3.50 -0.96 -2.63
C ALA A 37 3.64 0.15 -1.59
N PHE A 38 2.53 0.79 -1.24
CA PHE A 38 2.49 1.69 -0.10
C PHE A 38 1.36 1.26 0.84
N HIS A 39 1.44 1.69 2.08
CA HIS A 39 0.46 1.35 3.11
C HIS A 39 -0.32 2.59 3.54
N THR A 40 -1.57 2.39 3.93
CA THR A 40 -2.41 3.41 4.53
C THR A 40 -2.99 2.86 5.83
N ASP A 41 -3.10 3.70 6.85
CA ASP A 41 -3.45 3.26 8.21
C ASP A 41 -4.94 3.34 8.53
N GLY A 42 -5.78 3.74 7.59
CA GLY A 42 -7.21 3.84 7.81
C GLY A 42 -7.64 5.09 8.58
N LYS A 43 -6.72 6.00 8.85
CA LYS A 43 -7.01 7.22 9.63
C LYS A 43 -6.88 8.50 8.82
N MET A 44 -6.29 8.41 7.64
CA MET A 44 -6.05 9.56 6.77
C MET A 44 -7.27 9.82 5.90
N ASN A 45 -7.65 11.08 5.74
CA ASN A 45 -8.73 11.43 4.81
C ASN A 45 -8.17 11.73 3.41
N THR A 46 -9.08 11.79 2.42
CA THR A 46 -8.69 11.99 1.03
C THR A 46 -8.05 13.34 0.76
N GLU A 47 -8.32 14.34 1.58
CA GLU A 47 -7.70 15.66 1.42
C GLU A 47 -6.26 15.69 1.90
N GLU A 48 -5.92 14.83 2.86
CA GLU A 48 -4.54 14.69 3.35
C GLU A 48 -3.68 13.82 2.45
N SER A 49 -4.32 13.01 1.60
CA SER A 49 -3.62 12.06 0.73
C SER A 49 -2.94 12.76 -0.43
N GLY A 50 -1.77 12.25 -0.82
CA GLY A 50 -1.08 12.67 -2.05
C GLY A 50 -1.57 11.97 -3.31
N TYR A 51 -2.51 11.04 -3.16
CA TYR A 51 -3.05 10.28 -4.30
C TYR A 51 -4.50 10.67 -4.57
N ASN A 52 -4.92 10.45 -5.81
CA ASN A 52 -6.30 10.71 -6.22
C ASN A 52 -7.11 9.42 -6.06
N TRP A 53 -7.91 9.34 -5.02
CA TRP A 53 -8.73 8.16 -4.72
C TRP A 53 -10.03 8.22 -5.51
N ASP A 54 -10.30 7.16 -6.27
CA ASP A 54 -11.52 7.04 -7.06
C ASP A 54 -12.62 6.44 -6.19
N LEU A 55 -13.61 7.25 -5.86
CA LEU A 55 -14.74 6.83 -5.02
C LEU A 55 -15.56 5.72 -5.65
N GLY A 56 -15.51 5.55 -6.97
CA GLY A 56 -16.22 4.48 -7.65
C GLY A 56 -15.53 3.13 -7.56
N ASN A 57 -14.21 3.11 -7.28
CA ASN A 57 -13.42 1.89 -7.25
C ASN A 57 -12.96 1.48 -5.86
N VAL A 58 -13.02 2.39 -4.90
CA VAL A 58 -12.57 2.14 -3.54
C VAL A 58 -13.70 2.46 -2.58
N ASP A 59 -14.01 1.48 -1.73
CA ASP A 59 -15.07 1.62 -0.74
C ASP A 59 -14.55 2.38 0.46
N MET A 60 -14.96 3.65 0.60
CA MET A 60 -14.47 4.55 1.65
C MET A 60 -15.62 5.03 2.53
N GLU A 61 -15.33 5.20 3.82
CA GLU A 61 -16.29 5.75 4.76
C GLU A 61 -16.19 7.27 4.76
N TYR A 62 -17.35 7.91 4.87
CA TYR A 62 -17.42 9.37 4.97
C TYR A 62 -17.37 9.79 6.43
N ASP A 63 -16.52 10.75 6.75
CA ASP A 63 -16.40 11.33 8.10
C ASP A 63 -17.03 12.71 8.07
N GLU A 64 -18.16 12.86 8.76
CA GLU A 64 -18.92 14.10 8.81
C GLU A 64 -18.17 15.23 9.54
N GLU A 65 -17.32 14.89 10.51
CA GLU A 65 -16.59 15.88 11.28
C GLU A 65 -15.59 16.66 10.44
N VAL A 66 -14.95 15.99 9.49
CA VAL A 66 -13.96 16.62 8.61
C VAL A 66 -14.50 16.86 7.21
N ASP A 67 -15.72 16.43 6.93
CA ASP A 67 -16.37 16.55 5.63
C ASP A 67 -15.52 15.98 4.50
N ALA A 68 -15.01 14.77 4.72
CA ALA A 68 -14.16 14.08 3.75
C ALA A 68 -14.27 12.57 3.92
N TYR A 69 -13.89 11.84 2.90
CA TYR A 69 -13.83 10.38 2.96
C TYR A 69 -12.52 9.93 3.58
N ILE A 70 -12.58 8.82 4.30
CA ILE A 70 -11.40 8.22 4.95
C ILE A 70 -10.83 7.17 4.03
N VAL A 71 -9.52 7.25 3.78
CA VAL A 71 -8.81 6.26 2.98
C VAL A 71 -8.74 4.96 3.78
N PRO A 72 -9.20 3.82 3.22
CA PRO A 72 -9.21 2.56 3.97
C PRO A 72 -7.81 2.09 4.32
N GLU A 73 -7.69 1.33 5.39
CA GLU A 73 -6.45 0.66 5.73
C GLU A 73 -6.13 -0.39 4.68
N GLY A 74 -4.87 -0.48 4.30
CA GLY A 74 -4.44 -1.53 3.39
C GLY A 74 -3.13 -1.25 2.71
N TRP A 75 -2.78 -2.17 1.82
CA TRP A 75 -1.61 -2.07 0.96
C TRP A 75 -2.07 -1.85 -0.46
N TRP A 76 -1.36 -0.99 -1.19
CA TRP A 76 -1.78 -0.56 -2.53
C TRP A 76 -0.59 -0.57 -3.47
N GLU A 77 -0.77 -1.13 -4.66
CA GLU A 77 0.22 -1.09 -5.73
C GLU A 77 -0.15 0.01 -6.70
N SER A 78 0.81 0.82 -7.10
CA SER A 78 0.58 1.84 -8.12
C SER A 78 1.14 1.37 -9.46
N VAL A 79 0.43 1.70 -10.53
CA VAL A 79 0.92 1.47 -11.89
C VAL A 79 1.83 2.64 -12.25
N ARG A 80 3.09 2.34 -12.54
CA ARG A 80 4.14 3.36 -12.67
C ARG A 80 3.82 4.46 -13.68
N TYR A 81 3.22 4.10 -14.78
CA TYR A 81 2.93 5.07 -15.86
C TYR A 81 1.44 5.36 -16.01
N GLY A 82 0.64 4.95 -15.02
CA GLY A 82 -0.77 5.25 -14.98
C GLY A 82 -1.11 6.04 -13.74
N GLU A 83 -2.29 6.57 -13.68
CA GLU A 83 -2.79 7.27 -12.50
C GLU A 83 -3.57 6.33 -11.59
N GLU A 84 -3.58 5.04 -11.95
CA GLU A 84 -4.33 4.04 -11.24
C GLU A 84 -3.47 3.29 -10.23
N PHE A 85 -4.10 2.85 -9.17
CA PHE A 85 -3.51 1.93 -8.23
C PHE A 85 -4.59 0.94 -7.79
N SER A 86 -4.16 -0.21 -7.31
CA SER A 86 -5.08 -1.28 -6.89
C SER A 86 -4.69 -1.82 -5.54
N ALA A 87 -5.67 -2.35 -4.83
CA ALA A 87 -5.44 -2.99 -3.54
C ALA A 87 -4.60 -4.24 -3.73
N VAL A 88 -3.68 -4.47 -2.78
CA VAL A 88 -2.93 -5.73 -2.71
C VAL A 88 -3.80 -6.70 -1.91
N ASP A 89 -4.38 -7.67 -2.61
CA ASP A 89 -5.27 -8.66 -1.97
C ASP A 89 -4.50 -9.79 -1.28
N ASP A 90 -3.22 -9.93 -1.59
CA ASP A 90 -2.39 -10.97 -1.00
C ASP A 90 -1.97 -10.59 0.42
N PHE A 91 -1.67 -11.60 1.23
CA PHE A 91 -1.29 -11.37 2.62
C PHE A 91 0.16 -10.88 2.70
N VAL A 92 0.34 -9.59 3.03
CA VAL A 92 1.65 -8.98 3.18
C VAL A 92 2.25 -9.37 4.53
N THR A 93 3.44 -9.95 4.52
CA THR A 93 4.11 -10.41 5.73
C THR A 93 5.27 -9.52 6.15
N HIS A 94 5.98 -8.95 5.18
CA HIS A 94 7.20 -8.17 5.42
C HIS A 94 7.29 -7.01 4.45
N TRP A 95 8.08 -6.02 4.85
CA TRP A 95 8.40 -4.88 3.99
C TRP A 95 9.81 -4.40 4.27
N MET A 96 10.35 -3.60 3.37
CA MET A 96 11.62 -2.90 3.60
C MET A 96 11.64 -1.60 2.78
N PRO A 97 12.40 -0.59 3.23
CA PRO A 97 12.50 0.65 2.47
C PRO A 97 13.08 0.44 1.07
N LEU A 98 12.68 1.28 0.12
CA LEU A 98 13.27 1.26 -1.20
C LEU A 98 14.71 1.75 -1.13
N PRO A 99 15.60 1.22 -1.98
CA PRO A 99 16.94 1.78 -2.11
C PRO A 99 16.89 3.23 -2.55
N GLN A 100 17.85 4.04 -2.09
CA GLN A 100 17.97 5.41 -2.55
C GLN A 100 18.43 5.41 -4.01
N PRO A 101 17.92 6.34 -4.85
CA PRO A 101 18.41 6.44 -6.21
C PRO A 101 19.86 6.89 -6.24
N PRO A 102 20.61 6.58 -7.32
CA PRO A 102 21.98 7.05 -7.43
C PRO A 102 22.06 8.57 -7.39
N LYS A 103 23.10 9.11 -6.77
CA LYS A 103 23.31 10.55 -6.72
C LYS A 103 24.07 11.03 -7.95
N GLY A 104 23.77 12.25 -8.38
CA GLY A 104 24.57 12.95 -9.34
C GLY A 104 24.38 12.56 -10.80
N GLU A 105 23.32 11.85 -11.11
CA GLU A 105 23.08 11.39 -12.48
C GLU A 105 21.76 11.88 -13.07
#